data_b3fcbb6e8f88cae8827c2d43a05d9ced
#
_entry.id   b3fcbb6e8f88cae8827c2d43a05d9ced
#
_cell.length_a   1.000
_cell.length_b   1.000
_cell.length_c   1.000
_cell.angle_alpha   90.00
_cell.angle_beta   90.00
_cell.angle_gamma   90.00
#
_symmetry.space_group_name_H-M   'P 1'
#
loop_
_entity.id
_entity.type
_entity.pdbx_description
1 polymer ?
#
loop_
_entity_poly.entity_id
_entity_poly.type
_entity_poly.pdbx_seq_one_letter_code
_entity_poly.pdbx_strand_id
1 'polypeptide(L)'
;MNEEKIQWVENEDWEYRTSFIVSEEQLNRDGIQLIFEGLDTYADVYLNGSLLLKADNMFVGYTVPVKSVLRKGENHLYIYFHSPIRQTLPQYASNGFNYPADNDHHEKHLSVFTRKAPYSYGWDWGIRMVTSGVWRPVTLRFYDVATISDYHVRQVSLTDETARLSNELIVNQILSQEVPAEVRVRVSLDGTAVAEVKQQVKLQPGINHITLPSEVTNPVRWMPNGWGTPTLYDFSVQIACGERIVAEQSHRIGLRTIRVVNEKDKNGESFYFEVNGIPMFAKGANYIPQDALLPNVTAERYQTLFRDMKEANMNMVRVWGGGTYENNLFYDLADENGILVWQDFMFACTPYPSDPAFLKRVEAEAVYNIRRLRNHASLAMWCGNNEILEALKYWGFEKKFTPEVYQGLLHGYDKLFHELLPSMVKEFDADRFYVHSSPYLANWGRPESWGTGDSHNWGVWYGKKPFESLDTDLPRFMSEFGFQSFPEMKTIATFAAPEDYQIESKVMNAHQKSSIGNSLIRTYMERDYIIPESFEDFVYVGLVLQGQGMRHGLEA
;
A
#
# COMPACT_ATOMS: atom_id res chain seq x y z
N MET A 1 -25.56 -7.84 -11.68
CA MET A 1 -26.70 -6.92 -11.41
C MET A 1 -26.28 -5.44 -11.47
N ASN A 2 -25.89 -4.76 -10.37
CA ASN A 2 -25.38 -3.37 -10.50
C ASN A 2 -24.00 -3.31 -11.09
N GLU A 3 -23.12 -4.26 -10.77
CA GLU A 3 -21.80 -4.41 -11.38
C GLU A 3 -21.87 -4.47 -12.91
N GLU A 4 -22.77 -5.27 -13.48
CA GLU A 4 -22.99 -5.36 -14.93
C GLU A 4 -23.45 -4.02 -15.55
N LYS A 5 -24.23 -3.24 -14.78
CA LYS A 5 -24.77 -1.95 -15.25
C LYS A 5 -23.71 -0.84 -15.31
N ILE A 6 -22.61 -0.96 -14.60
CA ILE A 6 -21.57 0.07 -14.51
C ILE A 6 -20.36 -0.20 -15.41
N GLN A 7 -20.30 -1.35 -16.11
CA GLN A 7 -19.14 -1.73 -16.94
C GLN A 7 -18.86 -0.76 -18.10
N TRP A 8 -19.85 0.03 -18.52
CA TRP A 8 -19.65 1.08 -19.52
C TRP A 8 -18.76 2.22 -19.03
N VAL A 9 -18.70 2.46 -17.70
CA VAL A 9 -17.95 3.56 -17.08
C VAL A 9 -16.47 3.50 -17.43
N GLU A 10 -15.87 2.31 -17.45
CA GLU A 10 -14.46 2.10 -17.74
C GLU A 10 -14.08 2.40 -19.20
N ASN A 11 -15.06 2.41 -20.10
CA ASN A 11 -14.87 2.65 -21.53
C ASN A 11 -15.02 4.13 -21.92
N GLU A 12 -15.46 4.99 -21.00
CA GLU A 12 -15.65 6.40 -21.26
C GLU A 12 -14.51 7.24 -20.71
N ASP A 13 -14.31 8.42 -21.32
CA ASP A 13 -13.42 9.44 -20.80
C ASP A 13 -14.22 10.36 -19.86
N TRP A 14 -13.56 10.89 -18.83
CA TRP A 14 -14.21 11.68 -17.78
C TRP A 14 -13.57 13.05 -17.64
N GLU A 15 -14.39 14.06 -17.37
CA GLU A 15 -13.96 15.44 -17.19
C GLU A 15 -14.26 15.92 -15.78
N TYR A 16 -13.26 16.55 -15.16
CA TYR A 16 -13.40 17.29 -13.91
C TYR A 16 -13.13 18.77 -14.19
N ARG A 17 -14.03 19.64 -13.74
CA ARG A 17 -13.89 21.08 -13.89
C ARG A 17 -14.21 21.77 -12.57
N THR A 18 -13.34 22.70 -12.17
CA THR A 18 -13.57 23.57 -11.04
C THR A 18 -12.94 24.95 -11.29
N SER A 19 -13.40 25.93 -10.55
CA SER A 19 -12.76 27.25 -10.51
C SER A 19 -12.42 27.63 -9.07
N PHE A 20 -11.40 28.48 -8.94
CA PHE A 20 -10.95 29.01 -7.66
C PHE A 20 -10.40 30.44 -7.84
N ILE A 21 -10.44 31.21 -6.74
CA ILE A 21 -9.99 32.59 -6.74
C ILE A 21 -8.57 32.67 -6.18
N VAL A 22 -7.70 33.43 -6.87
CA VAL A 22 -6.36 33.77 -6.39
C VAL A 22 -6.30 35.30 -6.17
N SER A 23 -5.94 35.71 -4.95
CA SER A 23 -5.77 37.12 -4.63
C SER A 23 -4.45 37.65 -5.18
N GLU A 24 -4.33 38.98 -5.23
CA GLU A 24 -3.07 39.63 -5.63
C GLU A 24 -1.93 39.32 -4.66
N GLU A 25 -2.21 39.27 -3.36
CA GLU A 25 -1.25 38.91 -2.33
C GLU A 25 -0.73 37.48 -2.54
N GLN A 26 -1.62 36.53 -2.80
CA GLN A 26 -1.27 35.14 -3.11
C GLN A 26 -0.42 35.03 -4.38
N LEU A 27 -0.77 35.78 -5.44
CA LEU A 27 -0.04 35.75 -6.71
C LEU A 27 1.36 36.36 -6.58
N ASN A 28 1.56 37.30 -5.65
CA ASN A 28 2.84 37.96 -5.37
C ASN A 28 3.82 37.08 -4.58
N ARG A 29 3.42 35.89 -4.04
CA ARG A 29 4.33 34.95 -3.41
C ARG A 29 5.39 34.49 -4.40
N ASP A 30 6.58 34.15 -3.92
CA ASP A 30 7.72 33.77 -4.79
C ASP A 30 7.41 32.50 -5.60
N GLY A 31 6.77 31.52 -5.00
CA GLY A 31 6.36 30.27 -5.63
C GLY A 31 4.92 29.87 -5.37
N ILE A 32 4.32 29.21 -6.36
CA ILE A 32 2.99 28.62 -6.25
C ILE A 32 3.04 27.26 -6.93
N GLN A 33 2.60 26.23 -6.21
CA GLN A 33 2.57 24.84 -6.68
C GLN A 33 1.17 24.27 -6.57
N LEU A 34 0.73 23.56 -7.60
CA LEU A 34 -0.45 22.73 -7.56
C LEU A 34 0.01 21.29 -7.32
N ILE A 35 -0.53 20.67 -6.28
CA ILE A 35 -0.14 19.34 -5.79
C ILE A 35 -1.34 18.42 -5.94
N PHE A 36 -1.15 17.32 -6.66
CA PHE A 36 -2.10 16.22 -6.80
C PHE A 36 -1.53 15.02 -6.04
N GLU A 37 -2.19 14.57 -4.98
CA GLU A 37 -1.72 13.41 -4.21
C GLU A 37 -2.08 12.08 -4.86
N GLY A 38 -3.03 12.07 -5.81
CA GLY A 38 -3.40 10.89 -6.58
C GLY A 38 -4.41 11.19 -7.69
N LEU A 39 -4.05 10.83 -8.91
CA LEU A 39 -4.90 10.86 -10.10
C LEU A 39 -5.06 9.43 -10.64
N ASP A 40 -6.28 8.94 -10.74
CA ASP A 40 -6.59 7.59 -11.19
C ASP A 40 -7.17 7.62 -12.60
N THR A 41 -6.40 7.33 -13.64
CA THR A 41 -4.97 6.97 -13.77
C THR A 41 -4.34 7.83 -14.86
N TYR A 42 -4.89 7.76 -16.08
CA TYR A 42 -4.40 8.52 -17.25
C TYR A 42 -5.11 9.86 -17.30
N ALA A 43 -4.40 10.94 -17.02
CA ALA A 43 -5.02 12.25 -16.94
C ALA A 43 -4.18 13.35 -17.62
N ASP A 44 -4.82 14.18 -18.44
CA ASP A 44 -4.29 15.44 -18.93
C ASP A 44 -4.84 16.58 -18.05
N VAL A 45 -3.95 17.32 -17.38
CA VAL A 45 -4.31 18.39 -16.44
C VAL A 45 -4.03 19.75 -17.05
N TYR A 46 -5.03 20.61 -17.07
CA TYR A 46 -4.94 21.96 -17.61
C TYR A 46 -5.32 23.02 -16.56
N LEU A 47 -4.58 24.12 -16.53
CA LEU A 47 -4.92 25.31 -15.76
C LEU A 47 -4.99 26.52 -16.68
N ASN A 48 -6.14 27.20 -16.69
CA ASN A 48 -6.40 28.35 -17.57
C ASN A 48 -6.13 28.06 -19.07
N GLY A 49 -6.37 26.81 -19.49
CA GLY A 49 -6.15 26.33 -20.86
C GLY A 49 -4.73 25.88 -21.17
N SER A 50 -3.78 26.04 -20.25
CA SER A 50 -2.40 25.53 -20.39
C SER A 50 -2.27 24.12 -19.86
N LEU A 51 -1.72 23.18 -20.66
CA LEU A 51 -1.41 21.83 -20.21
C LEU A 51 -0.30 21.87 -19.16
N LEU A 52 -0.56 21.33 -17.97
CA LEU A 52 0.38 21.30 -16.85
C LEU A 52 1.14 19.98 -16.77
N LEU A 53 0.43 18.84 -16.85
CA LEU A 53 1.00 17.52 -16.74
C LEU A 53 0.14 16.48 -17.44
N LYS A 54 0.76 15.32 -17.71
CA LYS A 54 0.09 14.07 -18.09
C LYS A 54 0.41 13.01 -17.04
N ALA A 55 -0.62 12.46 -16.40
CA ALA A 55 -0.50 11.40 -15.43
C ALA A 55 -0.74 10.04 -16.10
N ASP A 56 -0.06 8.99 -15.61
CA ASP A 56 -0.18 7.61 -16.10
C ASP A 56 0.02 6.55 -14.99
N ASN A 57 -0.04 6.99 -13.72
CA ASN A 57 0.15 6.13 -12.55
C ASN A 57 -0.68 6.68 -11.36
N MET A 58 -1.62 5.87 -10.83
CA MET A 58 -2.46 6.31 -9.72
C MET A 58 -1.73 6.37 -8.37
N PHE A 59 -0.59 5.72 -8.25
CA PHE A 59 0.16 5.58 -6.99
C PHE A 59 1.21 6.67 -6.77
N VAL A 60 1.29 7.64 -7.68
CA VAL A 60 2.25 8.74 -7.64
C VAL A 60 1.53 10.07 -7.40
N GLY A 61 2.10 10.91 -6.54
CA GLY A 61 1.71 12.31 -6.42
C GLY A 61 2.49 13.19 -7.39
N TYR A 62 1.86 14.26 -7.87
CA TYR A 62 2.44 15.22 -8.81
C TYR A 62 2.47 16.61 -8.19
N THR A 63 3.61 17.27 -8.24
CA THR A 63 3.79 18.67 -7.80
C THR A 63 4.22 19.51 -8.99
N VAL A 64 3.39 20.48 -9.38
CA VAL A 64 3.60 21.29 -10.58
C VAL A 64 3.70 22.77 -10.20
N PRO A 65 4.78 23.50 -10.60
CA PRO A 65 4.84 24.96 -10.44
C PRO A 65 3.83 25.61 -11.39
N VAL A 66 2.96 26.50 -10.85
CA VAL A 66 1.83 27.06 -11.61
C VAL A 66 1.79 28.59 -11.62
N LYS A 67 2.74 29.28 -10.97
CA LYS A 67 2.75 30.75 -10.87
C LYS A 67 2.64 31.44 -12.22
N SER A 68 3.32 30.93 -13.25
CA SER A 68 3.34 31.51 -14.59
C SER A 68 2.03 31.43 -15.37
N VAL A 69 1.13 30.52 -14.95
CA VAL A 69 -0.17 30.29 -15.63
C VAL A 69 -1.36 30.77 -14.80
N LEU A 70 -1.14 31.10 -13.51
CA LEU A 70 -2.16 31.69 -12.65
C LEU A 70 -2.37 33.19 -12.96
N ARG A 71 -3.58 33.64 -12.67
CA ARG A 71 -3.96 35.07 -12.78
C ARG A 71 -4.70 35.52 -11.53
N LYS A 72 -4.67 36.80 -11.26
CA LYS A 72 -5.51 37.43 -10.23
C LYS A 72 -6.98 37.20 -10.56
N GLY A 73 -7.77 36.85 -9.57
CA GLY A 73 -9.19 36.55 -9.72
C GLY A 73 -9.43 35.07 -10.04
N GLU A 74 -10.40 34.80 -10.89
CA GLU A 74 -10.86 33.44 -11.17
C GLU A 74 -9.88 32.68 -12.06
N ASN A 75 -9.58 31.45 -11.66
CA ASN A 75 -8.75 30.47 -12.37
C ASN A 75 -9.55 29.19 -12.57
N HIS A 76 -9.36 28.52 -13.70
CA HIS A 76 -10.10 27.33 -14.10
C HIS A 76 -9.16 26.14 -14.17
N LEU A 77 -9.41 25.12 -13.34
CA LEU A 77 -8.75 23.82 -13.39
C LEU A 77 -9.64 22.85 -14.18
N TYR A 78 -9.04 22.19 -15.16
CA TYR A 78 -9.66 21.18 -15.98
C TYR A 78 -8.79 19.95 -16.02
N ILE A 79 -9.38 18.77 -15.73
CA ILE A 79 -8.69 17.49 -15.78
C ILE A 79 -9.50 16.57 -16.69
N TYR A 80 -8.83 16.04 -17.71
CA TYR A 80 -9.40 15.06 -18.63
C TYR A 80 -8.81 13.69 -18.36
N PHE A 81 -9.64 12.79 -17.87
CA PHE A 81 -9.28 11.40 -17.64
C PHE A 81 -9.60 10.56 -18.87
N HIS A 82 -8.60 9.90 -19.40
CA HIS A 82 -8.76 8.94 -20.48
C HIS A 82 -9.19 7.58 -19.93
N SER A 83 -10.04 6.86 -20.65
CA SER A 83 -10.39 5.47 -20.33
C SER A 83 -9.15 4.61 -20.18
N PRO A 84 -8.90 3.97 -19.02
CA PRO A 84 -7.76 3.07 -18.86
C PRO A 84 -7.82 1.87 -19.81
N ILE A 85 -9.02 1.45 -20.20
CA ILE A 85 -9.23 0.39 -21.18
C ILE A 85 -8.71 0.82 -22.54
N ARG A 86 -9.16 1.99 -23.03
CA ARG A 86 -8.72 2.50 -24.34
C ARG A 86 -7.23 2.81 -24.41
N GLN A 87 -6.64 3.28 -23.30
CA GLN A 87 -5.21 3.58 -23.21
C GLN A 87 -4.33 2.33 -23.29
N THR A 88 -4.81 1.20 -22.79
CA THR A 88 -4.02 -0.05 -22.73
C THR A 88 -4.27 -1.03 -23.89
N LEU A 89 -5.37 -0.88 -24.62
CA LEU A 89 -5.66 -1.71 -25.81
C LEU A 89 -4.52 -1.76 -26.85
N PRO A 90 -3.84 -0.65 -27.20
CA PRO A 90 -2.70 -0.73 -28.13
C PRO A 90 -1.53 -1.56 -27.60
N GLN A 91 -1.24 -1.47 -26.30
CA GLN A 91 -0.19 -2.28 -25.64
C GLN A 91 -0.56 -3.76 -25.64
N TYR A 92 -1.80 -4.09 -25.31
CA TYR A 92 -2.33 -5.44 -25.39
C TYR A 92 -2.22 -6.00 -26.82
N ALA A 93 -2.62 -5.22 -27.83
CA ALA A 93 -2.57 -5.65 -29.23
C ALA A 93 -1.14 -5.90 -29.73
N SER A 94 -0.16 -5.14 -29.24
CA SER A 94 1.25 -5.30 -29.63
C SER A 94 1.98 -6.38 -28.82
N ASN A 95 1.43 -6.83 -27.68
CA ASN A 95 2.08 -7.79 -26.79
C ASN A 95 2.16 -9.22 -27.40
N GLY A 96 1.21 -9.59 -28.25
CA GLY A 96 1.18 -10.89 -28.94
C GLY A 96 0.64 -12.07 -28.10
N PHE A 97 0.35 -11.88 -26.82
CA PHE A 97 -0.29 -12.86 -25.94
C PHE A 97 -1.10 -12.16 -24.84
N ASN A 98 -2.06 -12.89 -24.26
CA ASN A 98 -2.81 -12.43 -23.09
C ASN A 98 -2.05 -12.83 -21.82
N TYR A 99 -1.77 -11.88 -20.92
CA TYR A 99 -1.19 -12.19 -19.62
C TYR A 99 -2.11 -13.09 -18.80
N PRO A 100 -1.58 -13.97 -17.93
CA PRO A 100 -2.40 -14.87 -17.11
C PRO A 100 -2.95 -14.17 -15.86
N ALA A 101 -3.60 -13.04 -16.05
CA ALA A 101 -4.19 -12.22 -14.97
C ALA A 101 -5.65 -12.63 -14.76
N ASP A 102 -5.87 -13.85 -14.28
CA ASP A 102 -7.20 -14.46 -14.20
C ASP A 102 -8.14 -13.76 -13.19
N ASN A 103 -7.60 -12.88 -12.32
CA ASN A 103 -8.40 -11.99 -11.45
C ASN A 103 -8.92 -10.73 -12.19
N ASP A 104 -8.45 -10.43 -13.39
CA ASP A 104 -9.06 -9.43 -14.26
C ASP A 104 -10.31 -10.04 -14.91
N HIS A 105 -11.51 -9.65 -14.45
CA HIS A 105 -12.79 -10.22 -14.86
C HIS A 105 -13.20 -9.80 -16.29
N HIS A 106 -12.26 -9.78 -17.21
CA HIS A 106 -12.49 -9.52 -18.63
C HIS A 106 -11.63 -10.46 -19.47
N GLU A 107 -12.08 -10.79 -20.70
CA GLU A 107 -11.35 -11.69 -21.62
C GLU A 107 -9.96 -11.15 -22.01
N LYS A 108 -9.80 -9.82 -22.07
CA LYS A 108 -8.53 -9.15 -22.29
C LYS A 108 -8.00 -8.67 -20.94
N HIS A 109 -6.91 -9.25 -20.49
CA HIS A 109 -6.32 -8.92 -19.21
C HIS A 109 -5.49 -7.61 -19.30
N LEU A 110 -6.18 -6.48 -19.21
CA LEU A 110 -5.60 -5.15 -19.41
C LEU A 110 -4.99 -4.56 -18.13
N SER A 111 -5.34 -5.09 -16.98
CA SER A 111 -4.87 -4.65 -15.66
C SER A 111 -3.35 -4.56 -15.54
N VAL A 112 -2.63 -5.50 -16.15
CA VAL A 112 -1.16 -5.59 -16.09
C VAL A 112 -0.44 -4.43 -16.78
N PHE A 113 -1.06 -3.76 -17.73
CA PHE A 113 -0.47 -2.64 -18.47
C PHE A 113 -0.63 -1.30 -17.77
N THR A 114 -1.48 -1.24 -16.74
CA THR A 114 -1.84 -0.01 -16.03
C THR A 114 -1.26 -0.01 -14.62
N ARG A 115 -0.62 1.10 -14.20
CA ARG A 115 -0.27 1.28 -12.77
C ARG A 115 -1.48 1.81 -12.03
N LYS A 116 -2.40 0.90 -11.72
CA LYS A 116 -3.66 1.09 -11.02
C LYS A 116 -3.88 -0.08 -10.07
N ALA A 117 -4.64 0.15 -9.00
CA ALA A 117 -4.96 -0.90 -8.03
C ALA A 117 -5.52 -2.15 -8.73
N PRO A 118 -4.84 -3.31 -8.66
CA PRO A 118 -5.21 -4.51 -9.40
C PRO A 118 -6.64 -4.96 -9.14
N TYR A 119 -7.10 -4.89 -7.88
CA TYR A 119 -8.46 -5.31 -7.49
C TYR A 119 -9.58 -4.53 -8.22
N SER A 120 -9.29 -3.33 -8.76
CA SER A 120 -10.28 -2.56 -9.53
C SER A 120 -10.76 -3.29 -10.78
N TYR A 121 -9.95 -4.21 -11.31
CA TYR A 121 -10.30 -5.05 -12.46
C TYR A 121 -11.06 -6.33 -12.09
N GLY A 122 -11.40 -6.47 -10.80
CA GLY A 122 -12.04 -7.63 -10.21
C GLY A 122 -11.08 -8.44 -9.35
N TRP A 123 -11.64 -9.23 -8.46
CA TRP A 123 -10.93 -10.22 -7.63
C TRP A 123 -11.90 -11.30 -7.16
N ASP A 124 -11.41 -12.40 -6.59
CA ASP A 124 -12.27 -13.47 -6.05
C ASP A 124 -13.06 -13.07 -4.78
N TRP A 125 -12.86 -11.84 -4.31
CA TRP A 125 -13.62 -11.19 -3.23
C TRP A 125 -14.17 -9.80 -3.62
N GLY A 126 -13.79 -9.26 -4.78
CA GLY A 126 -14.07 -7.89 -5.21
C GLY A 126 -14.79 -7.81 -6.55
N ILE A 127 -15.60 -6.76 -6.70
CA ILE A 127 -16.27 -6.44 -7.98
C ILE A 127 -15.26 -5.88 -8.98
N ARG A 128 -15.55 -6.04 -10.28
CA ARG A 128 -14.89 -5.25 -11.31
C ARG A 128 -15.50 -3.85 -11.34
N MET A 129 -14.70 -2.86 -10.96
CA MET A 129 -15.04 -1.44 -11.03
C MET A 129 -13.78 -0.64 -11.37
N VAL A 130 -13.50 -0.51 -12.67
CA VAL A 130 -12.34 0.25 -13.16
C VAL A 130 -12.69 1.73 -13.15
N THR A 131 -12.28 2.41 -12.09
CA THR A 131 -12.55 3.81 -11.84
C THR A 131 -11.64 4.75 -12.62
N SER A 132 -12.03 6.03 -12.70
CA SER A 132 -11.18 7.14 -13.16
C SER A 132 -11.55 8.40 -12.39
N GLY A 133 -10.55 9.13 -11.87
CA GLY A 133 -10.84 10.38 -11.17
C GLY A 133 -9.76 10.86 -10.22
N VAL A 134 -10.09 11.92 -9.52
CA VAL A 134 -9.27 12.48 -8.43
C VAL A 134 -9.60 11.70 -7.17
N TRP A 135 -8.68 10.84 -6.70
CA TRP A 135 -8.96 9.97 -5.56
C TRP A 135 -8.26 10.39 -4.27
N ARG A 136 -7.32 11.35 -4.35
CA ARG A 136 -6.62 11.96 -3.23
C ARG A 136 -6.67 13.48 -3.34
N PRO A 137 -6.37 14.23 -2.26
CA PRO A 137 -6.45 15.69 -2.25
C PRO A 137 -5.71 16.39 -3.37
N VAL A 138 -6.25 17.55 -3.79
CA VAL A 138 -5.60 18.51 -4.67
C VAL A 138 -5.40 19.80 -3.89
N THR A 139 -4.16 20.27 -3.78
CA THR A 139 -3.79 21.42 -2.94
C THR A 139 -3.04 22.47 -3.73
N LEU A 140 -3.39 23.74 -3.55
CA LEU A 140 -2.63 24.88 -4.03
C LEU A 140 -1.75 25.43 -2.90
N ARG A 141 -0.42 25.30 -3.05
CA ARG A 141 0.57 25.75 -2.07
C ARG A 141 1.20 27.07 -2.50
N PHE A 142 1.17 28.03 -1.60
CA PHE A 142 1.87 29.32 -1.76
C PHE A 142 3.07 29.36 -0.82
N TYR A 143 4.23 29.80 -1.31
CA TYR A 143 5.45 29.82 -0.51
C TYR A 143 6.42 30.88 -1.00
N ASP A 144 7.39 31.25 -0.15
CA ASP A 144 8.45 32.15 -0.51
C ASP A 144 9.80 31.49 -0.31
N VAL A 145 10.79 31.88 -1.11
CA VAL A 145 12.19 31.46 -1.10
C VAL A 145 12.35 29.95 -1.40
N ALA A 146 11.82 29.06 -0.55
CA ALA A 146 12.12 27.63 -0.68
C ALA A 146 10.97 26.75 -0.17
N THR A 147 10.99 25.47 -0.60
CA THR A 147 10.14 24.40 -0.05
C THR A 147 11.01 23.21 0.37
N ILE A 148 10.59 22.48 1.40
CA ILE A 148 11.11 21.16 1.71
C ILE A 148 10.35 20.15 0.86
N SER A 149 11.06 19.44 -0.01
CA SER A 149 10.48 18.41 -0.90
C SER A 149 10.61 17.00 -0.33
N ASP A 150 11.55 16.79 0.61
CA ASP A 150 11.72 15.52 1.32
C ASP A 150 12.39 15.81 2.68
N TYR A 151 11.91 15.13 3.73
CA TYR A 151 12.52 15.15 5.06
C TYR A 151 12.55 13.73 5.60
N HIS A 152 13.75 13.18 5.73
CA HIS A 152 13.99 11.85 6.27
C HIS A 152 14.71 11.94 7.61
N VAL A 153 14.15 11.33 8.64
CA VAL A 153 14.80 11.16 9.95
C VAL A 153 15.37 9.75 10.02
N ARG A 154 16.64 9.62 9.67
CA ARG A 154 17.32 8.32 9.66
C ARG A 154 17.95 8.04 11.02
N GLN A 155 17.62 6.89 11.62
CA GLN A 155 18.23 6.40 12.85
C GLN A 155 19.59 5.76 12.55
N VAL A 156 20.68 6.41 12.99
CA VAL A 156 22.05 5.93 12.76
C VAL A 156 22.43 4.87 13.79
N SER A 157 22.07 5.10 15.07
CA SER A 157 22.26 4.12 16.14
C SER A 157 21.24 4.34 17.24
N LEU A 158 20.93 3.28 17.98
CA LEU A 158 20.06 3.31 19.14
C LEU A 158 20.62 2.40 20.24
N THR A 159 20.94 3.00 21.40
CA THR A 159 21.28 2.30 22.64
C THR A 159 20.29 2.69 23.74
N ASP A 160 20.50 2.23 24.98
CA ASP A 160 19.65 2.65 26.09
C ASP A 160 19.99 4.08 26.55
N GLU A 161 21.24 4.52 26.31
CA GLU A 161 21.72 5.85 26.69
C GLU A 161 21.47 6.90 25.59
N THR A 162 21.55 6.50 24.31
CA THR A 162 21.49 7.49 23.22
C THR A 162 20.87 6.94 21.95
N ALA A 163 20.08 7.79 21.28
CA ALA A 163 19.70 7.64 19.89
C ALA A 163 20.39 8.70 19.03
N ARG A 164 21.22 8.28 18.09
CA ARG A 164 21.86 9.18 17.09
C ARG A 164 21.08 9.14 15.80
N LEU A 165 20.77 10.32 15.28
CA LEU A 165 19.88 10.51 14.16
C LEU A 165 20.53 11.42 13.10
N SER A 166 20.23 11.18 11.85
CA SER A 166 20.57 12.02 10.70
C SER A 166 19.25 12.61 10.16
N ASN A 167 19.13 13.93 10.21
CA ASN A 167 18.00 14.66 9.63
C ASN A 167 18.40 15.08 8.22
N GLU A 168 17.86 14.41 7.21
CA GLU A 168 18.22 14.54 5.80
C GLU A 168 17.09 15.28 5.07
N LEU A 169 17.43 16.44 4.48
CA LEU A 169 16.46 17.29 3.80
C LEU A 169 16.83 17.46 2.32
N ILE A 170 15.81 17.48 1.49
CA ILE A 170 15.89 18.00 0.13
C ILE A 170 15.08 19.29 0.09
N VAL A 171 15.78 20.40 -0.15
CA VAL A 171 15.21 21.76 -0.17
C VAL A 171 15.29 22.32 -1.58
N ASN A 172 14.18 22.74 -2.13
CA ASN A 172 14.13 23.42 -3.43
C ASN A 172 13.99 24.92 -3.24
N GLN A 173 15.07 25.67 -3.54
CA GLN A 173 15.13 27.13 -3.50
C GLN A 173 14.83 27.67 -4.90
N ILE A 174 13.92 28.65 -5.01
CA ILE A 174 13.40 29.12 -6.31
C ILE A 174 13.91 30.49 -6.77
N LEU A 175 14.63 31.18 -5.90
CA LEU A 175 15.23 32.45 -6.28
C LEU A 175 16.49 32.25 -7.13
N SER A 176 16.87 33.26 -7.90
CA SER A 176 18.01 33.19 -8.83
C SER A 176 19.37 33.40 -8.18
N GLN A 177 19.43 33.68 -6.88
CA GLN A 177 20.66 33.94 -6.13
C GLN A 177 20.73 33.13 -4.84
N GLU A 178 21.93 32.92 -4.33
CA GLU A 178 22.18 32.30 -3.02
C GLU A 178 21.46 33.08 -1.91
N VAL A 179 20.86 32.35 -0.97
CA VAL A 179 20.17 32.93 0.19
C VAL A 179 20.72 32.32 1.48
N PRO A 180 21.23 33.14 2.42
CA PRO A 180 21.60 32.65 3.75
C PRO A 180 20.33 32.23 4.54
N ALA A 181 20.41 31.06 5.16
CA ALA A 181 19.30 30.53 5.95
C ALA A 181 19.82 29.79 7.21
N GLU A 182 18.98 29.73 8.23
CA GLU A 182 19.17 28.83 9.36
C GLU A 182 18.22 27.64 9.20
N VAL A 183 18.75 26.44 9.29
CA VAL A 183 17.95 25.22 9.41
C VAL A 183 17.95 24.80 10.88
N ARG A 184 16.76 24.63 11.44
CA ARG A 184 16.55 24.23 12.83
C ARG A 184 15.76 22.95 12.88
N VAL A 185 16.27 21.93 13.57
CA VAL A 185 15.54 20.71 13.90
C VAL A 185 15.30 20.70 15.40
N ARG A 186 14.04 20.55 15.80
CA ARG A 186 13.62 20.39 17.19
C ARG A 186 12.97 19.02 17.36
N VAL A 187 13.38 18.32 18.42
CA VAL A 187 12.80 17.04 18.83
C VAL A 187 12.09 17.23 20.15
N SER A 188 10.85 16.79 20.23
CA SER A 188 10.07 16.84 21.47
C SER A 188 9.37 15.52 21.77
N LEU A 189 9.16 15.26 23.05
CA LEU A 189 8.37 14.15 23.56
C LEU A 189 7.30 14.72 24.48
N ASP A 190 6.03 14.41 24.22
CA ASP A 190 4.89 14.93 24.97
C ASP A 190 4.93 16.47 25.14
N GLY A 191 5.30 17.16 24.06
CA GLY A 191 5.42 18.63 24.02
C GLY A 191 6.69 19.20 24.66
N THR A 192 7.49 18.38 25.36
CA THR A 192 8.75 18.82 25.98
C THR A 192 9.91 18.65 25.02
N ALA A 193 10.68 19.71 24.78
CA ALA A 193 11.86 19.64 23.93
C ALA A 193 12.95 18.77 24.59
N VAL A 194 13.42 17.75 23.87
CA VAL A 194 14.48 16.82 24.32
C VAL A 194 15.78 17.02 23.54
N ALA A 195 15.72 17.58 22.33
CA ALA A 195 16.91 17.96 21.57
C ALA A 195 16.57 19.12 20.62
N GLU A 196 17.58 19.95 20.32
CA GLU A 196 17.51 20.99 19.29
C GLU A 196 18.88 21.10 18.62
N VAL A 197 18.90 21.17 17.29
CA VAL A 197 20.11 21.44 16.51
C VAL A 197 19.82 22.53 15.49
N LYS A 198 20.81 23.41 15.28
CA LYS A 198 20.75 24.52 14.32
C LYS A 198 22.00 24.54 13.45
N GLN A 199 21.82 24.88 12.20
CA GLN A 199 22.93 25.03 11.26
C GLN A 199 22.67 26.22 10.34
N GLN A 200 23.67 27.08 10.20
CA GLN A 200 23.67 28.13 9.16
C GLN A 200 24.05 27.50 7.83
N VAL A 201 23.26 27.76 6.81
CA VAL A 201 23.47 27.25 5.46
C VAL A 201 23.34 28.38 4.43
N LYS A 202 23.84 28.12 3.25
CA LYS A 202 23.62 28.97 2.08
C LYS A 202 22.84 28.18 1.05
N LEU A 203 21.55 28.49 0.90
CA LEU A 203 20.70 27.83 -0.08
C LEU A 203 21.07 28.30 -1.48
N GLN A 204 21.54 27.39 -2.32
CA GLN A 204 21.80 27.63 -3.73
C GLN A 204 20.50 27.60 -4.53
N PRO A 205 20.39 28.32 -5.66
CA PRO A 205 19.27 28.15 -6.58
C PRO A 205 19.05 26.69 -6.96
N GLY A 206 17.79 26.20 -6.89
CA GLY A 206 17.43 24.83 -7.19
C GLY A 206 17.51 23.89 -5.98
N ILE A 207 17.97 22.66 -6.21
CA ILE A 207 17.94 21.57 -5.21
C ILE A 207 19.17 21.67 -4.29
N ASN A 208 18.90 21.64 -2.99
CA ASN A 208 19.90 21.60 -1.91
C ASN A 208 19.70 20.35 -1.07
N HIS A 209 20.80 19.62 -0.78
CA HIS A 209 20.82 18.49 0.14
C HIS A 209 21.45 18.96 1.46
N ILE A 210 20.72 18.86 2.55
CA ILE A 210 21.16 19.33 3.87
C ILE A 210 21.02 18.20 4.86
N THR A 211 22.07 17.97 5.66
CA THR A 211 22.07 16.91 6.68
C THR A 211 22.47 17.51 8.02
N LEU A 212 21.65 17.31 9.05
CA LEU A 212 21.93 17.73 10.41
C LEU A 212 21.90 16.51 11.35
N PRO A 213 22.99 16.22 12.07
CA PRO A 213 22.99 15.21 13.12
C PRO A 213 22.20 15.72 14.34
N SER A 214 21.43 14.83 14.96
CA SER A 214 20.81 15.10 16.26
C SER A 214 20.95 13.89 17.19
N GLU A 215 20.84 14.12 18.49
CA GLU A 215 20.97 13.07 19.50
C GLU A 215 19.86 13.23 20.55
N VAL A 216 19.21 12.12 20.92
CA VAL A 216 18.27 12.04 22.02
C VAL A 216 18.92 11.20 23.13
N THR A 217 19.07 11.80 24.31
CA THR A 217 19.63 11.14 25.49
C THR A 217 18.54 10.36 26.24
N ASN A 218 18.86 9.14 26.70
CA ASN A 218 17.93 8.22 27.38
C ASN A 218 16.63 8.04 26.58
N PRO A 219 16.70 7.57 25.32
CA PRO A 219 15.54 7.49 24.46
C PRO A 219 14.50 6.48 24.96
N VAL A 220 13.23 6.85 24.92
CA VAL A 220 12.11 5.93 25.13
C VAL A 220 11.82 5.24 23.80
N ARG A 221 11.90 3.91 23.79
CA ARG A 221 11.71 3.12 22.56
C ARG A 221 10.24 3.00 22.21
N TRP A 222 9.96 3.02 20.92
CA TRP A 222 8.67 2.61 20.38
C TRP A 222 8.51 1.09 20.49
N MET A 223 7.35 0.62 20.95
CA MET A 223 7.08 -0.81 21.14
C MET A 223 5.80 -1.23 20.40
N PRO A 224 5.77 -2.44 19.83
CA PRO A 224 4.56 -3.01 19.26
C PRO A 224 3.45 -3.23 20.28
N ASN A 225 2.20 -3.30 19.82
CA ASN A 225 1.03 -3.62 20.64
C ASN A 225 1.24 -4.93 21.42
N GLY A 226 0.92 -4.90 22.72
CA GLY A 226 1.11 -6.02 23.64
C GLY A 226 2.53 -6.15 24.21
N TRP A 227 3.50 -5.33 23.78
CA TRP A 227 4.90 -5.38 24.22
C TRP A 227 5.35 -4.11 24.97
N GLY A 228 4.57 -3.06 24.91
CA GLY A 228 4.85 -1.79 25.57
C GLY A 228 4.11 -0.62 24.94
N THR A 229 4.62 0.59 25.17
CA THR A 229 4.02 1.82 24.65
C THR A 229 4.60 2.16 23.28
N PRO A 230 3.78 2.45 22.28
CA PRO A 230 4.23 2.92 20.96
C PRO A 230 4.62 4.41 21.02
N THR A 231 5.70 4.72 21.71
CA THR A 231 6.16 6.10 21.97
C THR A 231 6.64 6.77 20.69
N LEU A 232 6.12 7.96 20.41
CA LEU A 232 6.46 8.75 19.23
C LEU A 232 7.02 10.11 19.63
N TYR A 233 8.14 10.50 19.02
CA TYR A 233 8.75 11.81 19.14
C TYR A 233 8.29 12.71 18.01
N ASP A 234 8.02 13.99 18.30
CA ASP A 234 7.77 15.00 17.28
C ASP A 234 9.09 15.59 16.80
N PHE A 235 9.40 15.36 15.53
CA PHE A 235 10.54 15.96 14.82
C PHE A 235 10.01 17.09 13.94
N SER A 236 10.34 18.33 14.27
CA SER A 236 10.02 19.49 13.44
C SER A 236 11.27 20.11 12.87
N VAL A 237 11.25 20.39 11.57
CA VAL A 237 12.29 21.14 10.88
C VAL A 237 11.74 22.45 10.38
N GLN A 238 12.49 23.53 10.61
CA GLN A 238 12.20 24.88 10.11
C GLN A 238 13.40 25.44 9.36
N ILE A 239 13.13 26.12 8.23
CA ILE A 239 14.10 26.89 7.48
C ILE A 239 13.74 28.35 7.61
N ALA A 240 14.63 29.16 8.16
CA ALA A 240 14.43 30.59 8.37
C ALA A 240 15.45 31.41 7.57
N CYS A 241 14.97 32.44 6.87
CA CYS A 241 15.78 33.46 6.20
C CYS A 241 15.64 34.77 7.00
N GLY A 242 16.70 35.15 7.75
CA GLY A 242 16.58 36.16 8.80
C GLY A 242 15.59 35.72 9.88
N GLU A 243 14.63 36.57 10.21
CA GLU A 243 13.60 36.27 11.22
C GLU A 243 12.38 35.51 10.66
N ARG A 244 12.31 35.32 9.34
CA ARG A 244 11.15 34.74 8.66
C ARG A 244 11.33 33.25 8.43
N ILE A 245 10.41 32.42 8.94
CA ILE A 245 10.31 30.99 8.57
C ILE A 245 9.74 30.92 7.14
N VAL A 246 10.50 30.30 6.22
CA VAL A 246 10.14 30.16 4.81
C VAL A 246 9.64 28.77 4.46
N ALA A 247 10.06 27.75 5.21
CA ALA A 247 9.57 26.38 5.08
C ALA A 247 9.60 25.65 6.43
N GLU A 248 8.63 24.77 6.63
CA GLU A 248 8.58 23.88 7.79
C GLU A 248 7.96 22.54 7.44
N GLN A 249 8.38 21.50 8.13
CA GLN A 249 7.82 20.16 8.04
C GLN A 249 7.99 19.42 9.36
N SER A 250 7.09 18.48 9.67
CA SER A 250 7.19 17.66 10.88
C SER A 250 6.83 16.21 10.61
N HIS A 251 7.44 15.33 11.39
CA HIS A 251 7.14 13.90 11.43
C HIS A 251 7.07 13.40 12.85
N ARG A 252 6.26 12.39 13.10
CA ARG A 252 6.24 11.64 14.36
C ARG A 252 7.07 10.38 14.16
N ILE A 253 8.13 10.22 14.95
CA ILE A 253 9.14 9.18 14.77
C ILE A 253 9.18 8.30 16.01
N GLY A 254 9.04 6.99 15.84
CA GLY A 254 9.28 6.01 16.89
C GLY A 254 10.71 5.47 16.83
N LEU A 255 11.45 5.65 17.92
CA LEU A 255 12.82 5.15 18.04
C LEU A 255 12.81 3.66 18.38
N ARG A 256 13.26 2.83 17.45
CA ARG A 256 13.28 1.37 17.62
C ARG A 256 14.29 0.73 16.68
N THR A 257 14.73 -0.48 16.99
CA THR A 257 15.36 -1.38 16.01
C THR A 257 14.33 -2.39 15.52
N ILE A 258 14.40 -2.73 14.25
CA ILE A 258 13.58 -3.79 13.65
C ILE A 258 14.42 -4.57 12.65
N ARG A 259 14.32 -5.89 12.70
CA ARG A 259 15.01 -6.80 11.80
C ARG A 259 14.09 -7.96 11.45
N VAL A 260 14.04 -8.35 10.19
CA VAL A 260 13.52 -9.65 9.78
C VAL A 260 14.69 -10.63 9.84
N VAL A 261 14.56 -11.66 10.66
CA VAL A 261 15.57 -12.72 10.78
C VAL A 261 15.25 -13.79 9.75
N ASN A 262 15.99 -13.74 8.65
CA ASN A 262 15.90 -14.66 7.53
C ASN A 262 17.27 -15.32 7.34
N GLU A 263 17.56 -16.32 8.18
CA GLU A 263 18.87 -16.95 8.29
C GLU A 263 18.75 -18.48 8.17
N LYS A 264 19.71 -19.11 7.52
CA LYS A 264 19.78 -20.57 7.39
C LYS A 264 19.99 -21.22 8.74
N ASP A 265 19.25 -22.26 9.03
CA ASP A 265 19.38 -23.12 10.21
C ASP A 265 19.27 -24.62 9.86
N LYS A 266 19.28 -25.49 10.88
CA LYS A 266 19.18 -26.95 10.67
C LYS A 266 17.87 -27.42 10.05
N ASN A 267 16.82 -26.60 10.07
CA ASN A 267 15.48 -26.94 9.59
C ASN A 267 15.11 -26.18 8.28
N GLY A 268 16.02 -25.36 7.73
CA GLY A 268 15.81 -24.58 6.51
C GLY A 268 16.29 -23.14 6.67
N GLU A 269 15.37 -22.19 6.61
CA GLU A 269 15.64 -20.76 6.71
C GLU A 269 14.57 -20.08 7.54
N SER A 270 14.98 -19.37 8.61
CA SER A 270 14.07 -18.71 9.53
C SER A 270 13.31 -17.56 8.84
N PHE A 271 12.17 -17.18 9.41
CA PHE A 271 11.47 -15.96 9.05
C PHE A 271 10.69 -15.47 10.27
N TYR A 272 11.20 -14.45 10.96
CA TYR A 272 10.51 -13.81 12.08
C TYR A 272 11.02 -12.38 12.28
N PHE A 273 10.25 -11.59 13.02
CA PHE A 273 10.61 -10.22 13.35
C PHE A 273 11.31 -10.14 14.70
N GLU A 274 12.35 -9.31 14.76
CA GLU A 274 13.02 -8.95 15.99
C GLU A 274 12.86 -7.44 16.18
N VAL A 275 12.22 -7.01 17.26
CA VAL A 275 11.98 -5.60 17.57
C VAL A 275 12.71 -5.26 18.87
N ASN A 276 13.57 -4.25 18.82
CA ASN A 276 14.41 -3.84 19.96
C ASN A 276 15.24 -4.98 20.56
N GLY A 277 15.74 -5.90 19.70
CA GLY A 277 16.50 -7.06 20.10
C GLY A 277 15.69 -8.22 20.66
N ILE A 278 14.35 -8.15 20.62
CA ILE A 278 13.47 -9.19 21.14
C ILE A 278 12.76 -9.89 19.97
N PRO A 279 12.91 -11.21 19.81
CA PRO A 279 12.13 -11.98 18.84
C PRO A 279 10.63 -11.87 19.13
N MET A 280 9.85 -11.54 18.11
CA MET A 280 8.41 -11.29 18.24
C MET A 280 7.62 -12.29 17.39
N PHE A 281 6.58 -12.89 17.99
CA PHE A 281 5.56 -13.59 17.24
C PHE A 281 4.61 -12.59 16.60
N ALA A 282 4.54 -12.57 15.26
CA ALA A 282 3.66 -11.69 14.51
C ALA A 282 2.22 -12.23 14.56
N LYS A 283 1.31 -11.42 15.11
CA LYS A 283 -0.13 -11.70 15.18
C LYS A 283 -0.87 -10.66 14.38
N GLY A 284 -1.54 -11.06 13.30
CA GLY A 284 -2.18 -10.09 12.45
C GLY A 284 -3.01 -10.70 11.33
N ALA A 285 -3.25 -9.89 10.31
CA ALA A 285 -4.04 -10.28 9.15
C ALA A 285 -3.54 -9.57 7.88
N ASN A 286 -3.95 -10.09 6.73
CA ASN A 286 -3.81 -9.40 5.45
C ASN A 286 -4.92 -8.36 5.34
N TYR A 287 -4.54 -7.14 4.96
CA TYR A 287 -5.43 -6.03 4.71
C TYR A 287 -5.63 -5.84 3.21
N ILE A 288 -6.88 -5.88 2.79
CA ILE A 288 -7.34 -5.55 1.45
C ILE A 288 -8.13 -4.23 1.49
N PRO A 289 -8.34 -3.53 0.37
CA PRO A 289 -9.09 -2.28 0.35
C PRO A 289 -10.49 -2.42 0.95
N GLN A 290 -10.88 -1.45 1.80
CA GLN A 290 -12.15 -1.47 2.53
C GLN A 290 -13.36 -1.12 1.66
N ASP A 291 -13.15 -0.58 0.46
CA ASP A 291 -14.21 -0.13 -0.42
C ASP A 291 -13.75 -0.20 -1.89
N ALA A 292 -14.67 -0.47 -2.81
CA ALA A 292 -14.39 -0.39 -4.24
C ALA A 292 -14.12 1.06 -4.68
N LEU A 293 -14.69 2.04 -3.98
CA LEU A 293 -14.45 3.47 -4.17
C LEU A 293 -13.59 3.98 -3.01
N LEU A 294 -12.29 4.03 -3.19
CA LEU A 294 -11.31 4.42 -2.16
C LEU A 294 -11.65 5.73 -1.41
N PRO A 295 -12.21 6.79 -2.04
CA PRO A 295 -12.59 8.00 -1.31
C PRO A 295 -13.67 7.79 -0.25
N ASN A 296 -14.40 6.67 -0.25
CA ASN A 296 -15.38 6.33 0.79
C ASN A 296 -14.74 5.82 2.09
N VAL A 297 -13.45 5.51 2.07
CA VAL A 297 -12.74 5.07 3.27
C VAL A 297 -12.41 6.30 4.13
N THR A 298 -13.28 6.54 5.12
CA THR A 298 -13.18 7.71 6.01
C THR A 298 -12.15 7.51 7.11
N ALA A 299 -11.77 8.61 7.77
CA ALA A 299 -10.91 8.57 8.95
C ALA A 299 -11.50 7.68 10.06
N GLU A 300 -12.81 7.72 10.26
CA GLU A 300 -13.52 6.89 11.25
C GLU A 300 -13.41 5.39 10.93
N ARG A 301 -13.49 5.00 9.65
CA ARG A 301 -13.29 3.59 9.24
C ARG A 301 -11.87 3.11 9.56
N TYR A 302 -10.85 3.93 9.33
CA TYR A 302 -9.47 3.59 9.72
C TYR A 302 -9.32 3.51 11.23
N GLN A 303 -9.85 4.47 11.99
CA GLN A 303 -9.80 4.45 13.46
C GLN A 303 -10.49 3.20 14.04
N THR A 304 -11.64 2.82 13.48
CA THR A 304 -12.34 1.60 13.86
C THR A 304 -11.50 0.36 13.58
N LEU A 305 -10.91 0.25 12.38
CA LEU A 305 -10.03 -0.85 12.00
C LEU A 305 -8.86 -1.02 12.99
N PHE A 306 -8.15 0.06 13.31
CA PHE A 306 -7.00 -0.02 14.22
C PHE A 306 -7.40 -0.29 15.67
N ARG A 307 -8.54 0.22 16.12
CA ARG A 307 -9.11 -0.15 17.41
C ARG A 307 -9.41 -1.66 17.47
N ASP A 308 -10.09 -2.18 16.47
CA ASP A 308 -10.47 -3.60 16.40
C ASP A 308 -9.25 -4.51 16.32
N MET A 309 -8.22 -4.16 15.55
CA MET A 309 -6.93 -4.88 15.53
C MET A 309 -6.27 -4.88 16.91
N LYS A 310 -6.24 -3.74 17.59
CA LYS A 310 -5.64 -3.63 18.92
C LYS A 310 -6.41 -4.44 19.97
N GLU A 311 -7.74 -4.40 19.97
CA GLU A 311 -8.60 -5.18 20.86
C GLU A 311 -8.49 -6.69 20.58
N ALA A 312 -8.25 -7.09 19.34
CA ALA A 312 -7.93 -8.46 18.96
C ALA A 312 -6.48 -8.88 19.30
N ASN A 313 -5.70 -8.04 19.98
CA ASN A 313 -4.28 -8.26 20.32
C ASN A 313 -3.38 -8.48 19.09
N MET A 314 -3.72 -7.96 17.94
CA MET A 314 -2.84 -7.93 16.78
C MET A 314 -1.67 -6.96 17.01
N ASN A 315 -0.51 -7.28 16.44
CA ASN A 315 0.68 -6.43 16.45
C ASN A 315 1.27 -6.21 15.06
N MET A 316 0.63 -6.74 14.03
CA MET A 316 1.04 -6.62 12.63
C MET A 316 -0.17 -6.59 11.69
N VAL A 317 -0.02 -5.88 10.57
CA VAL A 317 -0.93 -5.94 9.42
C VAL A 317 -0.10 -5.97 8.13
N ARG A 318 -0.49 -6.79 7.17
CA ARG A 318 0.10 -6.78 5.83
C ARG A 318 -0.80 -6.01 4.89
N VAL A 319 -0.27 -4.95 4.27
CA VAL A 319 -0.92 -4.25 3.15
C VAL A 319 -0.62 -5.03 1.88
N TRP A 320 -1.59 -5.78 1.43
CA TRP A 320 -1.48 -6.76 0.34
C TRP A 320 -1.33 -6.12 -1.04
N GLY A 321 -0.52 -6.76 -1.92
CA GLY A 321 -0.07 -6.20 -3.20
C GLY A 321 -1.12 -6.08 -4.32
N GLY A 322 -2.31 -6.65 -4.17
CA GLY A 322 -3.41 -6.46 -5.11
C GLY A 322 -4.29 -5.23 -4.80
N GLY A 323 -3.98 -4.50 -3.73
CA GLY A 323 -4.71 -3.33 -3.25
C GLY A 323 -4.11 -2.00 -3.68
N THR A 324 -3.86 -1.14 -2.70
CA THR A 324 -3.26 0.18 -2.88
C THR A 324 -2.34 0.53 -1.71
N TYR A 325 -1.41 1.46 -1.94
CA TYR A 325 -0.74 2.13 -0.82
C TYR A 325 -1.75 3.01 -0.11
N GLU A 326 -1.99 2.78 1.17
CA GLU A 326 -3.03 3.44 1.93
C GLU A 326 -2.77 4.95 2.16
N ASN A 327 -3.77 5.68 2.68
CA ASN A 327 -3.63 7.07 3.08
C ASN A 327 -2.64 7.21 4.24
N ASN A 328 -2.02 8.40 4.40
CA ASN A 328 -1.09 8.65 5.50
C ASN A 328 -1.68 8.32 6.87
N LEU A 329 -2.97 8.62 7.07
CA LEU A 329 -3.66 8.32 8.33
C LEU A 329 -3.61 6.83 8.71
N PHE A 330 -3.61 5.91 7.74
CA PHE A 330 -3.46 4.47 8.03
C PHE A 330 -2.13 4.18 8.73
N TYR A 331 -1.04 4.75 8.21
CA TYR A 331 0.30 4.54 8.78
C TYR A 331 0.50 5.32 10.09
N ASP A 332 -0.07 6.53 10.20
CA ASP A 332 -0.08 7.29 11.46
C ASP A 332 -0.78 6.51 12.58
N LEU A 333 -1.93 5.90 12.27
CA LEU A 333 -2.65 5.04 13.22
C LEU A 333 -1.90 3.74 13.53
N ALA A 334 -1.18 3.17 12.56
CA ALA A 334 -0.30 2.02 12.80
C ALA A 334 0.81 2.38 13.79
N ASP A 335 1.46 3.54 13.60
CA ASP A 335 2.49 4.06 14.50
C ASP A 335 1.94 4.27 15.94
N GLU A 336 0.76 4.92 16.05
CA GLU A 336 0.09 5.24 17.33
C GLU A 336 -0.38 4.00 18.09
N ASN A 337 -0.79 2.96 17.39
CA ASN A 337 -1.33 1.75 17.99
C ASN A 337 -0.31 0.61 18.13
N GLY A 338 0.94 0.82 17.71
CA GLY A 338 1.97 -0.22 17.78
C GLY A 338 1.73 -1.40 16.83
N ILE A 339 1.09 -1.17 15.69
CA ILE A 339 0.82 -2.20 14.69
C ILE A 339 1.89 -2.15 13.62
N LEU A 340 2.75 -3.15 13.54
CA LEU A 340 3.74 -3.26 12.46
C LEU A 340 3.06 -3.40 11.10
N VAL A 341 3.65 -2.79 10.08
CA VAL A 341 3.17 -2.84 8.71
C VAL A 341 4.16 -3.61 7.83
N TRP A 342 3.72 -4.73 7.29
CA TRP A 342 4.33 -5.39 6.14
C TRP A 342 3.74 -4.76 4.88
N GLN A 343 4.55 -4.05 4.10
CA GLN A 343 4.08 -3.32 2.92
C GLN A 343 4.49 -4.04 1.63
N ASP A 344 3.50 -4.53 0.88
CA ASP A 344 3.72 -4.99 -0.49
C ASP A 344 3.78 -3.79 -1.45
N PHE A 345 4.62 -3.90 -2.49
CA PHE A 345 4.43 -3.12 -3.71
C PHE A 345 3.21 -3.67 -4.47
N MET A 346 2.51 -2.80 -5.20
CA MET A 346 1.22 -3.14 -5.79
C MET A 346 1.36 -4.03 -7.04
N PHE A 347 1.67 -5.31 -6.78
CA PHE A 347 1.79 -6.40 -7.75
C PHE A 347 1.26 -7.70 -7.14
N ALA A 348 0.37 -8.42 -7.84
CA ALA A 348 -0.22 -9.65 -7.31
C ALA A 348 -0.60 -10.66 -8.39
N CYS A 349 -0.31 -11.93 -8.14
CA CYS A 349 -0.83 -13.15 -8.78
C CYS A 349 -0.61 -13.29 -10.29
N THR A 350 0.05 -12.35 -10.96
CA THR A 350 0.30 -12.38 -12.41
C THR A 350 1.63 -11.70 -12.75
N PRO A 351 2.37 -12.16 -13.77
CA PRO A 351 3.52 -11.40 -14.28
C PRO A 351 3.07 -10.09 -14.94
N TYR A 352 3.99 -9.12 -14.99
CA TYR A 352 3.77 -7.78 -15.52
C TYR A 352 4.73 -7.46 -16.67
N PRO A 353 4.43 -6.45 -17.50
CA PRO A 353 5.36 -5.93 -18.50
C PRO A 353 6.68 -5.47 -17.86
N SER A 354 7.76 -5.55 -18.62
CA SER A 354 9.09 -5.11 -18.17
C SER A 354 9.83 -4.29 -19.24
N ASP A 355 9.07 -3.68 -20.14
CA ASP A 355 9.61 -2.71 -21.07
C ASP A 355 10.09 -1.43 -20.35
N PRO A 356 11.00 -0.63 -20.96
CA PRO A 356 11.58 0.52 -20.29
C PRO A 356 10.56 1.57 -19.82
N ALA A 357 9.43 1.73 -20.53
CA ALA A 357 8.42 2.72 -20.14
C ALA A 357 7.63 2.24 -18.90
N PHE A 358 7.32 0.95 -18.84
CA PHE A 358 6.68 0.36 -17.66
C PHE A 358 7.61 0.40 -16.43
N LEU A 359 8.88 0.00 -16.60
CA LEU A 359 9.87 0.06 -15.52
C LEU A 359 10.05 1.47 -14.96
N LYS A 360 10.08 2.49 -15.83
CA LYS A 360 10.18 3.90 -15.39
C LYS A 360 8.96 4.34 -14.56
N ARG A 361 7.75 3.89 -14.89
CA ARG A 361 6.55 4.16 -14.07
C ARG A 361 6.64 3.49 -12.71
N VAL A 362 7.12 2.24 -12.66
CA VAL A 362 7.34 1.50 -11.41
C VAL A 362 8.43 2.15 -10.54
N GLU A 363 9.53 2.61 -11.15
CA GLU A 363 10.58 3.37 -10.45
C GLU A 363 10.02 4.62 -9.77
N ALA A 364 9.28 5.46 -10.51
CA ALA A 364 8.66 6.66 -9.95
C ALA A 364 7.70 6.35 -8.81
N GLU A 365 6.92 5.27 -8.93
CA GLU A 365 6.01 4.77 -7.89
C GLU A 365 6.76 4.31 -6.64
N ALA A 366 7.81 3.52 -6.81
CA ALA A 366 8.62 3.02 -5.70
C ALA A 366 9.28 4.17 -4.95
N VAL A 367 9.94 5.09 -5.65
CA VAL A 367 10.57 6.27 -5.05
C VAL A 367 9.57 7.12 -4.27
N TYR A 368 8.40 7.40 -4.85
CA TYR A 368 7.37 8.21 -4.21
C TYR A 368 6.87 7.56 -2.90
N ASN A 369 6.50 6.28 -2.94
CA ASN A 369 5.94 5.61 -1.78
C ASN A 369 6.99 5.25 -0.72
N ILE A 370 8.21 4.88 -1.09
CA ILE A 370 9.29 4.65 -0.13
C ILE A 370 9.58 5.94 0.64
N ARG A 371 9.76 7.08 -0.02
CA ARG A 371 10.00 8.38 0.64
C ARG A 371 8.86 8.76 1.56
N ARG A 372 7.61 8.54 1.12
CA ARG A 372 6.42 8.85 1.91
C ARG A 372 6.32 8.01 3.18
N LEU A 373 6.72 6.73 3.13
CA LEU A 373 6.45 5.76 4.20
C LEU A 373 7.65 5.45 5.10
N ARG A 374 8.89 5.69 4.69
CA ARG A 374 10.10 5.26 5.40
C ARG A 374 10.27 5.86 6.80
N ASN A 375 9.62 7.00 7.10
CA ASN A 375 9.64 7.62 8.44
C ASN A 375 8.72 6.94 9.46
N HIS A 376 7.77 6.09 9.01
CA HIS A 376 6.85 5.43 9.94
C HIS A 376 7.54 4.36 10.77
N ALA A 377 7.36 4.44 12.10
CA ALA A 377 7.89 3.47 13.04
C ALA A 377 7.29 2.07 12.83
N SER A 378 6.03 2.02 12.43
CA SER A 378 5.30 0.79 12.14
C SER A 378 5.82 0.06 10.91
N LEU A 379 6.39 0.73 9.91
CA LEU A 379 6.87 0.09 8.70
C LEU A 379 7.97 -0.94 9.03
N ALA A 380 7.66 -2.22 8.85
CA ALA A 380 8.53 -3.33 9.23
C ALA A 380 9.39 -3.82 8.06
N MET A 381 8.81 -3.95 6.89
CA MET A 381 9.48 -4.47 5.70
C MET A 381 8.77 -4.09 4.40
N TRP A 382 9.51 -4.21 3.31
CA TRP A 382 8.98 -4.13 1.94
C TRP A 382 8.91 -5.52 1.31
N CYS A 383 7.83 -5.80 0.59
CA CYS A 383 7.67 -7.02 -0.20
C CYS A 383 7.40 -6.67 -1.66
N GLY A 384 8.11 -7.30 -2.57
CA GLY A 384 8.04 -7.00 -4.01
C GLY A 384 6.68 -7.31 -4.62
N ASN A 385 6.10 -8.46 -4.27
CA ASN A 385 4.81 -8.88 -4.83
C ASN A 385 4.13 -9.97 -4.00
N ASN A 386 2.82 -10.15 -4.29
CA ASN A 386 2.04 -11.29 -3.83
C ASN A 386 2.03 -12.40 -4.90
N GLU A 387 2.54 -13.59 -4.57
CA GLU A 387 2.41 -14.86 -5.31
C GLU A 387 2.89 -14.90 -6.77
N ILE A 388 3.58 -13.88 -7.29
CA ILE A 388 3.97 -13.90 -8.72
C ILE A 388 5.02 -14.97 -9.00
N LEU A 389 6.00 -15.18 -8.11
CA LEU A 389 6.97 -16.25 -8.28
C LEU A 389 6.30 -17.62 -8.19
N GLU A 390 5.35 -17.77 -7.26
CA GLU A 390 4.54 -18.96 -7.10
C GLU A 390 3.76 -19.27 -8.38
N ALA A 391 3.08 -18.24 -8.92
CA ALA A 391 2.32 -18.35 -10.14
C ALA A 391 3.19 -18.76 -11.35
N LEU A 392 4.32 -18.09 -11.54
CA LEU A 392 5.25 -18.38 -12.62
C LEU A 392 5.75 -19.82 -12.59
N LYS A 393 6.09 -20.35 -11.41
CA LYS A 393 6.72 -21.68 -11.29
C LYS A 393 5.71 -22.83 -11.18
N TYR A 394 4.52 -22.59 -10.59
CA TYR A 394 3.67 -23.70 -10.15
C TYR A 394 2.22 -23.64 -10.65
N TRP A 395 1.75 -22.51 -11.23
CA TRP A 395 0.39 -22.44 -11.76
C TRP A 395 0.27 -22.87 -13.23
N GLY A 396 1.29 -23.55 -13.74
CA GLY A 396 1.27 -24.17 -15.06
C GLY A 396 1.56 -23.24 -16.24
N PHE A 397 2.10 -22.04 -15.99
CA PHE A 397 2.39 -21.06 -17.04
C PHE A 397 3.45 -21.56 -18.03
N GLU A 398 4.41 -22.37 -17.60
CA GLU A 398 5.37 -23.05 -18.48
C GLU A 398 4.69 -23.89 -19.58
N LYS A 399 3.51 -24.46 -19.28
CA LYS A 399 2.73 -25.27 -20.23
C LYS A 399 1.74 -24.44 -21.04
N LYS A 400 1.36 -23.25 -20.53
CA LYS A 400 0.37 -22.35 -21.14
C LYS A 400 0.98 -21.51 -22.27
N PHE A 401 2.27 -21.18 -22.18
CA PHE A 401 2.97 -20.28 -23.10
C PHE A 401 4.07 -20.98 -23.90
N THR A 402 4.50 -20.37 -25.02
CA THR A 402 5.71 -20.83 -25.70
C THR A 402 6.94 -20.62 -24.82
N PRO A 403 8.03 -21.40 -25.03
CA PRO A 403 9.25 -21.24 -24.24
C PRO A 403 9.78 -19.80 -24.24
N GLU A 404 9.72 -19.12 -25.40
CA GLU A 404 10.20 -17.73 -25.55
C GLU A 404 9.37 -16.76 -24.70
N VAL A 405 8.05 -16.87 -24.70
CA VAL A 405 7.15 -16.05 -23.88
C VAL A 405 7.39 -16.33 -22.40
N TYR A 406 7.44 -17.60 -22.01
CA TYR A 406 7.67 -17.98 -20.62
C TYR A 406 9.01 -17.47 -20.07
N GLN A 407 10.11 -17.61 -20.84
CA GLN A 407 11.41 -17.05 -20.49
C GLN A 407 11.37 -15.50 -20.41
N GLY A 408 10.60 -14.85 -21.28
CA GLY A 408 10.37 -13.42 -21.24
C GLY A 408 9.66 -12.99 -19.93
N LEU A 409 8.67 -13.76 -19.46
CA LEU A 409 7.97 -13.51 -18.19
C LEU A 409 8.91 -13.67 -16.97
N LEU A 410 9.76 -14.71 -16.97
CA LEU A 410 10.77 -14.91 -15.93
C LEU A 410 11.79 -13.76 -15.89
N HIS A 411 12.30 -13.36 -17.06
CA HIS A 411 13.21 -12.22 -17.15
C HIS A 411 12.56 -10.90 -16.71
N GLY A 412 11.27 -10.69 -17.03
CA GLY A 412 10.50 -9.55 -16.54
C GLY A 412 10.36 -9.54 -15.02
N TYR A 413 10.16 -10.72 -14.43
CA TYR A 413 10.15 -10.89 -12.98
C TYR A 413 11.48 -10.47 -12.35
N ASP A 414 12.61 -10.95 -12.89
CA ASP A 414 13.93 -10.61 -12.38
C ASP A 414 14.19 -9.10 -12.42
N LYS A 415 13.88 -8.45 -13.56
CA LYS A 415 14.03 -6.98 -13.69
C LYS A 415 13.25 -6.19 -12.66
N LEU A 416 12.00 -6.59 -12.38
CA LEU A 416 11.14 -5.87 -11.44
C LEU A 416 11.55 -6.16 -9.99
N PHE A 417 11.64 -7.44 -9.61
CA PHE A 417 11.65 -7.87 -8.22
C PHE A 417 13.04 -8.23 -7.68
N HIS A 418 14.00 -8.51 -8.56
CA HIS A 418 15.39 -8.76 -8.17
C HIS A 418 16.34 -7.60 -8.50
N GLU A 419 15.96 -6.69 -9.42
CA GLU A 419 16.82 -5.57 -9.80
C GLU A 419 16.21 -4.23 -9.39
N LEU A 420 15.08 -3.80 -9.97
CA LEU A 420 14.54 -2.45 -9.82
C LEU A 420 14.07 -2.16 -8.38
N LEU A 421 13.11 -2.91 -7.85
CA LEU A 421 12.53 -2.62 -6.54
C LEU A 421 13.55 -2.71 -5.40
N PRO A 422 14.42 -3.75 -5.31
CA PRO A 422 15.44 -3.78 -4.27
C PRO A 422 16.47 -2.66 -4.41
N SER A 423 16.78 -2.18 -5.62
CA SER A 423 17.68 -1.03 -5.79
C SER A 423 17.04 0.26 -5.26
N MET A 424 15.73 0.47 -5.46
CA MET A 424 15.00 1.61 -4.91
C MET A 424 14.91 1.56 -3.38
N VAL A 425 14.63 0.39 -2.81
CA VAL A 425 14.65 0.22 -1.35
C VAL A 425 16.06 0.49 -0.79
N LYS A 426 17.10 -0.05 -1.41
CA LYS A 426 18.48 0.17 -1.00
C LYS A 426 18.89 1.64 -1.07
N GLU A 427 18.41 2.39 -2.05
CA GLU A 427 18.74 3.81 -2.22
C GLU A 427 17.99 4.70 -1.23
N PHE A 428 16.71 4.45 -0.99
CA PHE A 428 15.82 5.37 -0.26
C PHE A 428 15.42 4.91 1.14
N ASP A 429 15.58 3.63 1.49
CA ASP A 429 15.25 3.04 2.81
C ASP A 429 16.20 1.85 3.13
N ALA A 430 17.51 2.07 3.04
CA ALA A 430 18.56 1.05 3.08
C ALA A 430 18.54 0.16 4.34
N ASP A 431 17.99 0.67 5.43
CA ASP A 431 17.94 -0.03 6.71
C ASP A 431 16.71 -0.97 6.82
N ARG A 432 15.82 -0.98 5.80
CA ARG A 432 14.61 -1.79 5.77
C ARG A 432 14.80 -3.08 4.99
N PHE A 433 14.32 -4.19 5.55
CA PHE A 433 14.32 -5.48 4.87
C PHE A 433 13.43 -5.47 3.63
N TYR A 434 13.89 -6.08 2.57
CA TYR A 434 13.15 -6.32 1.33
C TYR A 434 13.14 -7.81 1.01
N VAL A 435 11.96 -8.34 0.67
CA VAL A 435 11.78 -9.67 0.08
C VAL A 435 11.10 -9.54 -1.29
N HIS A 436 11.57 -10.32 -2.25
CA HIS A 436 11.07 -10.18 -3.63
C HIS A 436 9.65 -10.67 -3.84
N SER A 437 9.17 -11.63 -3.03
CA SER A 437 7.83 -12.23 -3.13
C SER A 437 7.35 -12.76 -1.78
N SER A 438 6.03 -12.77 -1.56
CA SER A 438 5.35 -13.56 -0.54
C SER A 438 4.37 -14.50 -1.25
N PRO A 439 4.43 -15.83 -1.06
CA PRO A 439 5.40 -16.50 -0.20
C PRO A 439 6.81 -16.44 -0.80
N TYR A 440 7.82 -16.50 0.08
CA TYR A 440 9.23 -16.48 -0.32
C TYR A 440 9.59 -17.75 -1.10
N LEU A 441 9.39 -18.94 -0.52
CA LEU A 441 9.58 -20.25 -1.15
C LEU A 441 8.56 -21.29 -0.70
N ALA A 442 7.98 -21.15 0.48
CA ALA A 442 7.13 -22.14 1.08
C ALA A 442 5.68 -22.04 0.62
N ASN A 443 5.03 -23.17 0.37
CA ASN A 443 3.62 -23.24 0.00
C ASN A 443 2.96 -24.52 0.50
N TRP A 444 1.66 -24.47 0.75
CA TRP A 444 0.87 -25.59 1.27
C TRP A 444 0.92 -26.86 0.41
N GLY A 445 1.15 -26.72 -0.89
CA GLY A 445 1.31 -27.86 -1.82
C GLY A 445 2.70 -28.50 -1.80
N ARG A 446 3.65 -27.96 -1.03
CA ARG A 446 5.06 -28.38 -0.96
C ARG A 446 5.56 -28.43 0.48
N PRO A 447 5.15 -29.47 1.26
CA PRO A 447 5.54 -29.59 2.68
C PRO A 447 7.05 -29.55 2.93
N GLU A 448 7.86 -30.01 1.98
CA GLU A 448 9.32 -29.97 2.03
C GLU A 448 9.88 -28.55 2.07
N SER A 449 9.12 -27.56 1.65
CA SER A 449 9.51 -26.13 1.64
C SER A 449 9.14 -25.38 2.92
N TRP A 450 8.31 -25.92 3.81
CA TRP A 450 7.79 -25.20 4.99
C TRP A 450 8.85 -24.78 5.99
N GLY A 451 10.01 -25.39 5.95
CA GLY A 451 11.16 -24.96 6.74
C GLY A 451 11.80 -23.64 6.31
N THR A 452 11.34 -23.01 5.21
CA THR A 452 12.03 -21.90 4.58
C THR A 452 11.11 -20.70 4.35
N GLY A 453 11.40 -19.57 5.01
CA GLY A 453 10.72 -18.32 4.79
C GLY A 453 9.27 -18.31 5.26
N ASP A 454 8.46 -17.45 4.62
CA ASP A 454 7.01 -17.38 4.84
C ASP A 454 6.24 -18.32 3.90
N SER A 455 5.01 -18.65 4.27
CA SER A 455 4.16 -19.57 3.53
C SER A 455 2.72 -19.09 3.43
N HIS A 456 2.11 -19.27 2.26
CA HIS A 456 0.67 -19.19 2.05
C HIS A 456 0.06 -20.58 2.21
N ASN A 457 -0.79 -20.80 3.22
CA ASN A 457 -1.45 -22.08 3.45
C ASN A 457 -2.92 -22.05 3.04
N TRP A 458 -3.19 -22.26 1.76
CA TRP A 458 -4.53 -22.45 1.20
C TRP A 458 -4.92 -23.92 1.07
N GLY A 459 -4.27 -24.81 1.81
CA GLY A 459 -4.64 -26.22 1.95
C GLY A 459 -6.05 -26.37 2.49
N VAL A 460 -6.40 -25.65 3.55
CA VAL A 460 -7.77 -25.31 3.89
C VAL A 460 -8.29 -24.33 2.83
N TRP A 461 -9.55 -24.41 2.45
CA TRP A 461 -10.21 -23.70 1.38
C TRP A 461 -9.89 -24.30 0.00
N TYR A 462 -8.95 -23.77 -0.80
CA TYR A 462 -8.69 -24.26 -2.16
C TYR A 462 -8.27 -25.73 -2.22
N GLY A 463 -7.44 -26.17 -1.28
CA GLY A 463 -7.00 -27.56 -1.17
C GLY A 463 -8.02 -28.51 -0.56
N LYS A 464 -9.13 -27.99 -0.03
CA LYS A 464 -10.20 -28.77 0.62
C LYS A 464 -9.72 -29.66 1.77
N LYS A 465 -8.56 -29.37 2.36
CA LYS A 465 -8.09 -30.06 3.57
C LYS A 465 -9.00 -29.72 4.76
N PRO A 466 -9.18 -30.62 5.73
CA PRO A 466 -9.92 -30.31 6.95
C PRO A 466 -9.16 -29.30 7.82
N PHE A 467 -9.84 -28.64 8.76
CA PHE A 467 -9.22 -27.64 9.65
C PHE A 467 -8.07 -28.23 10.47
N GLU A 468 -8.17 -29.50 10.88
CA GLU A 468 -7.15 -30.22 11.63
C GLU A 468 -5.82 -30.36 10.87
N SER A 469 -5.82 -30.14 9.55
CA SER A 469 -4.56 -30.09 8.80
C SER A 469 -3.67 -28.90 9.21
N LEU A 470 -4.26 -27.85 9.77
CA LEU A 470 -3.50 -26.72 10.29
C LEU A 470 -2.65 -27.07 11.52
N ASP A 471 -3.00 -28.12 12.28
CA ASP A 471 -2.21 -28.62 13.42
C ASP A 471 -0.87 -29.26 12.99
N THR A 472 -0.79 -29.74 11.76
CA THR A 472 0.37 -30.45 11.20
C THR A 472 1.09 -29.70 10.10
N ASP A 473 0.36 -28.85 9.38
CA ASP A 473 0.87 -28.05 8.27
C ASP A 473 1.48 -26.75 8.81
N LEU A 474 2.56 -26.83 9.59
CA LEU A 474 3.17 -25.74 10.35
C LEU A 474 4.42 -25.17 9.65
N PRO A 475 4.29 -24.13 8.83
CA PRO A 475 5.43 -23.43 8.24
C PRO A 475 6.15 -22.56 9.27
N ARG A 476 7.33 -22.01 8.89
CA ARG A 476 8.10 -21.08 9.71
C ARG A 476 7.36 -19.78 10.03
N PHE A 477 6.60 -19.28 9.05
CA PHE A 477 5.75 -18.10 9.16
C PHE A 477 4.56 -18.28 8.22
N MET A 478 3.37 -18.38 8.77
CA MET A 478 2.15 -18.47 7.97
C MET A 478 1.66 -17.06 7.65
N SER A 479 2.08 -16.54 6.50
CA SER A 479 1.73 -15.17 6.06
C SER A 479 0.34 -15.06 5.44
N GLU A 480 -0.22 -16.19 4.95
CA GLU A 480 -1.62 -16.27 4.52
C GLU A 480 -2.24 -17.61 4.85
N PHE A 481 -3.45 -17.56 5.38
CA PHE A 481 -4.46 -18.63 5.41
C PHE A 481 -5.83 -17.95 5.60
N GLY A 482 -6.92 -18.68 5.35
CA GLY A 482 -8.23 -18.09 5.54
C GLY A 482 -9.38 -19.02 5.19
N PHE A 483 -10.58 -18.53 5.44
CA PHE A 483 -11.83 -19.21 5.14
C PHE A 483 -12.95 -18.20 4.88
N GLN A 484 -13.63 -18.30 3.74
CA GLN A 484 -14.73 -17.41 3.38
C GLN A 484 -16.00 -17.74 4.18
N SER A 485 -16.77 -16.71 4.51
CA SER A 485 -18.13 -16.85 5.02
C SER A 485 -19.07 -15.83 4.37
N PHE A 486 -20.36 -15.95 4.70
CA PHE A 486 -21.35 -14.95 4.36
C PHE A 486 -21.23 -13.75 5.31
N PRO A 487 -21.70 -12.54 4.90
CA PRO A 487 -21.96 -11.48 5.87
C PRO A 487 -23.15 -11.87 6.76
N GLU A 488 -23.25 -11.25 7.93
CA GLU A 488 -24.40 -11.47 8.82
C GLU A 488 -25.74 -11.02 8.20
N MET A 489 -26.85 -11.59 8.66
CA MET A 489 -28.19 -11.35 8.10
C MET A 489 -28.57 -9.88 8.01
N LYS A 490 -28.16 -9.07 8.99
CA LYS A 490 -28.42 -7.62 8.99
C LYS A 490 -27.73 -6.92 7.79
N THR A 491 -26.56 -7.38 7.36
CA THR A 491 -25.88 -6.91 6.15
C THR A 491 -26.58 -7.43 4.90
N ILE A 492 -26.96 -8.72 4.87
CA ILE A 492 -27.70 -9.32 3.75
C ILE A 492 -29.00 -8.55 3.50
N ALA A 493 -29.73 -8.19 4.55
CA ALA A 493 -30.97 -7.42 4.46
C ALA A 493 -30.80 -6.01 3.84
N THR A 494 -29.58 -5.49 3.70
CA THR A 494 -29.34 -4.21 3.02
C THR A 494 -29.34 -4.32 1.50
N PHE A 495 -29.16 -5.52 0.95
CA PHE A 495 -29.06 -5.74 -0.51
C PHE A 495 -29.96 -6.85 -1.07
N ALA A 496 -30.56 -7.68 -0.21
CA ALA A 496 -31.46 -8.78 -0.58
C ALA A 496 -32.80 -8.62 0.11
N ALA A 497 -33.89 -8.92 -0.62
CA ALA A 497 -35.23 -8.99 -0.06
C ALA A 497 -35.52 -10.42 0.44
N PRO A 498 -36.55 -10.64 1.31
CA PRO A 498 -36.82 -11.96 1.86
C PRO A 498 -37.03 -13.07 0.82
N GLU A 499 -37.56 -12.74 -0.35
CA GLU A 499 -37.72 -13.67 -1.49
C GLU A 499 -36.38 -14.13 -2.09
N ASP A 500 -35.27 -13.40 -1.84
CA ASP A 500 -33.94 -13.71 -2.27
C ASP A 500 -33.13 -14.46 -1.20
N TYR A 501 -33.70 -14.78 -0.05
CA TYR A 501 -33.04 -15.50 1.04
C TYR A 501 -32.86 -16.97 0.71
N GLN A 502 -32.04 -17.24 -0.28
CA GLN A 502 -31.62 -18.56 -0.76
C GLN A 502 -30.18 -18.43 -1.29
N ILE A 503 -29.32 -19.39 -0.96
CA ILE A 503 -27.91 -19.36 -1.33
C ILE A 503 -27.71 -19.23 -2.85
N GLU A 504 -28.55 -19.93 -3.63
CA GLU A 504 -28.51 -19.96 -5.07
C GLU A 504 -29.37 -18.87 -5.74
N SER A 505 -29.95 -17.95 -4.95
CA SER A 505 -30.72 -16.85 -5.54
C SER A 505 -29.85 -15.97 -6.43
N LYS A 506 -30.48 -15.32 -7.40
CA LYS A 506 -29.77 -14.42 -8.33
C LYS A 506 -29.03 -13.30 -7.60
N VAL A 507 -29.62 -12.79 -6.50
CA VAL A 507 -29.01 -11.73 -5.69
C VAL A 507 -27.81 -12.24 -4.94
N MET A 508 -27.91 -13.37 -4.23
CA MET A 508 -26.79 -13.95 -3.48
C MET A 508 -25.63 -14.35 -4.40
N ASN A 509 -25.93 -14.99 -5.54
CA ASN A 509 -24.90 -15.34 -6.53
C ASN A 509 -24.20 -14.10 -7.11
N ALA A 510 -24.91 -12.98 -7.30
CA ALA A 510 -24.29 -11.74 -7.77
C ALA A 510 -23.32 -11.11 -6.73
N HIS A 511 -23.48 -11.43 -5.45
CA HIS A 511 -22.60 -10.99 -4.37
C HIS A 511 -21.47 -11.98 -4.04
N GLN A 512 -21.54 -13.22 -4.54
CA GLN A 512 -20.45 -14.20 -4.42
C GLN A 512 -19.45 -13.99 -5.57
N LYS A 513 -18.22 -13.57 -5.22
CA LYS A 513 -17.17 -13.29 -6.20
C LYS A 513 -16.23 -14.48 -6.44
N SER A 514 -16.13 -15.38 -5.48
CA SER A 514 -15.43 -16.66 -5.67
C SER A 514 -16.34 -17.67 -6.37
N SER A 515 -15.92 -18.16 -7.53
CA SER A 515 -16.68 -19.15 -8.32
C SER A 515 -16.94 -20.46 -7.59
N ILE A 516 -16.16 -20.77 -6.55
CA ILE A 516 -16.24 -21.99 -5.75
C ILE A 516 -16.76 -21.75 -4.32
N GLY A 517 -16.96 -20.47 -3.93
CA GLY A 517 -17.18 -20.09 -2.54
C GLY A 517 -18.38 -20.78 -1.89
N ASN A 518 -19.57 -20.70 -2.48
CA ASN A 518 -20.78 -21.30 -1.93
C ASN A 518 -20.65 -22.83 -1.78
N SER A 519 -20.05 -23.50 -2.78
CA SER A 519 -19.86 -24.95 -2.74
C SER A 519 -18.85 -25.39 -1.69
N LEU A 520 -17.79 -24.60 -1.48
CA LEU A 520 -16.80 -24.90 -0.45
C LEU A 520 -17.35 -24.68 0.96
N ILE A 521 -18.05 -23.58 1.21
CA ILE A 521 -18.71 -23.35 2.52
C ILE A 521 -19.60 -24.53 2.87
N ARG A 522 -20.45 -24.98 1.93
CA ARG A 522 -21.31 -26.16 2.13
C ARG A 522 -20.49 -27.43 2.40
N THR A 523 -19.43 -27.70 1.60
CA THR A 523 -18.57 -28.87 1.76
C THR A 523 -17.94 -28.95 3.15
N TYR A 524 -17.46 -27.82 3.67
CA TYR A 524 -16.89 -27.76 5.01
C TYR A 524 -17.97 -27.87 6.09
N MET A 525 -19.12 -27.24 5.89
CA MET A 525 -20.26 -27.33 6.81
C MET A 525 -20.74 -28.79 6.98
N GLU A 526 -20.81 -29.57 5.88
CA GLU A 526 -21.22 -30.97 5.88
C GLU A 526 -20.30 -31.91 6.71
N ARG A 527 -19.06 -31.48 6.99
CA ARG A 527 -18.13 -32.28 7.81
C ARG A 527 -18.48 -32.21 9.29
N ASP A 528 -18.87 -31.02 9.77
CA ASP A 528 -18.92 -30.73 11.20
C ASP A 528 -20.34 -30.42 11.69
N TYR A 529 -21.29 -30.13 10.77
CA TYR A 529 -22.63 -29.67 11.10
C TYR A 529 -23.71 -30.39 10.30
N ILE A 530 -24.91 -30.44 10.87
CA ILE A 530 -26.12 -30.76 10.10
C ILE A 530 -26.46 -29.50 9.28
N ILE A 531 -26.62 -29.69 7.97
CA ILE A 531 -26.96 -28.57 7.07
C ILE A 531 -28.33 -28.01 7.44
N PRO A 532 -28.42 -26.72 7.83
CA PRO A 532 -29.69 -26.09 8.15
C PRO A 532 -30.62 -25.99 6.95
N GLU A 533 -31.92 -26.07 7.21
CA GLU A 533 -32.96 -25.93 6.19
C GLU A 533 -33.29 -24.45 5.92
N SER A 534 -33.29 -23.58 6.97
CA SER A 534 -33.51 -22.16 6.80
C SER A 534 -32.27 -21.42 6.30
N PHE A 535 -32.47 -20.38 5.51
CA PHE A 535 -31.40 -19.55 4.99
C PHE A 535 -30.64 -18.82 6.12
N GLU A 536 -31.37 -18.29 7.10
CA GLU A 536 -30.82 -17.58 8.25
C GLU A 536 -29.91 -18.49 9.08
N ASP A 537 -30.35 -19.71 9.37
CA ASP A 537 -29.55 -20.67 10.11
C ASP A 537 -28.33 -21.12 9.29
N PHE A 538 -28.48 -21.28 7.97
CA PHE A 538 -27.35 -21.62 7.09
C PHE A 538 -26.28 -20.52 7.12
N VAL A 539 -26.67 -19.25 7.04
CA VAL A 539 -25.77 -18.10 7.16
C VAL A 539 -25.11 -18.08 8.53
N TYR A 540 -25.89 -18.28 9.61
CA TYR A 540 -25.38 -18.31 10.98
C TYR A 540 -24.35 -19.42 11.19
N VAL A 541 -24.65 -20.65 10.78
CA VAL A 541 -23.74 -21.77 10.89
C VAL A 541 -22.49 -21.55 10.02
N GLY A 542 -22.62 -20.93 8.84
CA GLY A 542 -21.48 -20.53 8.01
C GLY A 542 -20.53 -19.57 8.72
N LEU A 543 -21.07 -18.59 9.46
CA LEU A 543 -20.27 -17.67 10.28
C LEU A 543 -19.57 -18.36 11.46
N VAL A 544 -20.28 -19.29 12.13
CA VAL A 544 -19.70 -20.11 13.21
C VAL A 544 -18.57 -20.99 12.67
N LEU A 545 -18.77 -21.63 11.51
CA LEU A 545 -17.79 -22.46 10.83
C LEU A 545 -16.53 -21.66 10.48
N GLN A 546 -16.66 -20.42 9.94
CA GLN A 546 -15.54 -19.53 9.70
C GLN A 546 -14.79 -19.22 11.01
N GLY A 547 -15.53 -18.82 12.05
CA GLY A 547 -14.94 -18.52 13.36
C GLY A 547 -14.18 -19.70 13.94
N GLN A 548 -14.71 -20.92 13.82
CA GLN A 548 -14.06 -22.17 14.25
C GLN A 548 -12.77 -22.43 13.45
N GLY A 549 -12.84 -22.33 12.12
CA GLY A 549 -11.68 -22.59 11.25
C GLY A 549 -10.57 -21.56 11.46
N MET A 550 -10.92 -20.28 11.60
CA MET A 550 -9.94 -19.22 11.89
C MET A 550 -9.31 -19.39 13.27
N ARG A 551 -10.13 -19.69 14.29
CA ARG A 551 -9.63 -19.99 15.63
C ARG A 551 -8.64 -21.15 15.61
N HIS A 552 -8.98 -22.24 14.91
CA HIS A 552 -8.13 -23.42 14.79
C HIS A 552 -6.75 -23.06 14.24
N GLY A 553 -6.71 -22.31 13.12
CA GLY A 553 -5.45 -21.90 12.52
C GLY A 553 -4.66 -20.85 13.33
N LEU A 554 -5.31 -20.10 14.23
CA LEU A 554 -4.62 -19.17 15.13
C LEU A 554 -4.06 -19.84 16.38
N GLU A 555 -4.66 -20.95 16.83
CA GLU A 555 -4.26 -21.70 18.02
C GLU A 555 -3.19 -22.78 17.69
N ALA A 556 -3.10 -23.24 16.42
CA ALA A 556 -2.11 -24.18 15.95
C ALA A 556 -0.72 -23.56 15.81
#